data_057bb42de88ccb987d47cfef95f3cd66
#
_entry.id   057bb42de88ccb987d47cfef95f3cd66
#
_cell.length_a   1.000
_cell.length_b   1.000
_cell.length_c   1.000
_cell.angle_alpha   90.00
_cell.angle_beta   90.00
_cell.angle_gamma   90.00
#
_symmetry.space_group_name_H-M   'P 1'
#
loop_
_entity.id
_entity.type
_entity.pdbx_description
1 polymer ?
#
loop_
_entity_poly.entity_id
_entity_poly.type
_entity_poly.pdbx_seq_one_letter_code
_entity_poly.pdbx_strand_id
1 'polypeptide(L)'
;MFGLKDKVVLVTGGNRGIGAAIVGKLEKHGAQVAYTYRSDPGANGKLPIRADVTNLAEMDAAVQQVEEELGPIYGVVANAGITNDTLLSRMNPEQWESVISTNLNGAFNSIRPVAPLMYERKEGCFIFISSVVGEQGNIGQVNYSATKAGLIGMAKTLGLEGARYGVRANVVSPGFTETDMVRTIPDKVKEKILKTIPLRRFATEEEIAWGVVYLMSPVTGGYITGATLSINGGRHT
;
A
#
# COMPACT_ATOMS: atom_id res chain seq x y z
N MET A 1 10.81 9.20 -19.28
CA MET A 1 11.32 8.48 -18.12
C MET A 1 10.17 7.64 -17.56
N PHE A 2 9.63 7.76 -16.34
CA PHE A 2 8.51 6.89 -15.88
C PHE A 2 7.11 7.39 -16.25
N GLY A 3 6.95 8.54 -16.88
CA GLY A 3 5.64 9.11 -17.25
C GLY A 3 4.79 9.55 -16.05
N LEU A 4 5.42 9.81 -14.90
CA LEU A 4 4.75 10.23 -13.66
C LEU A 4 4.77 11.74 -13.44
N LYS A 5 5.42 12.51 -14.34
CA LYS A 5 5.48 13.96 -14.23
C LYS A 5 4.06 14.53 -14.22
N ASP A 6 3.79 15.38 -13.24
CA ASP A 6 2.53 16.06 -12.97
C ASP A 6 1.31 15.14 -12.69
N LYS A 7 1.51 13.81 -12.59
CA LYS A 7 0.45 12.90 -12.15
C LYS A 7 0.20 13.06 -10.66
N VAL A 8 -1.06 13.20 -10.27
CA VAL A 8 -1.47 13.28 -8.86
C VAL A 8 -1.62 11.89 -8.29
N VAL A 9 -0.98 11.62 -7.16
CA VAL A 9 -1.04 10.32 -6.46
C VAL A 9 -1.39 10.52 -5.00
N LEU A 10 -2.38 9.77 -4.53
CA LEU A 10 -2.76 9.70 -3.11
C LEU A 10 -2.13 8.45 -2.47
N VAL A 11 -1.38 8.63 -1.38
CA VAL A 11 -0.76 7.54 -0.60
C VAL A 11 -1.37 7.50 0.80
N THR A 12 -2.03 6.40 1.19
CA THR A 12 -2.54 6.29 2.55
C THR A 12 -1.44 5.84 3.53
N GLY A 13 -1.38 6.49 4.71
CA GLY A 13 -0.30 6.23 5.67
C GLY A 13 1.08 6.64 5.13
N GLY A 14 1.15 7.76 4.40
CA GLY A 14 2.38 8.24 3.75
C GLY A 14 3.36 8.98 4.66
N ASN A 15 3.05 9.09 5.95
CA ASN A 15 3.84 9.89 6.91
C ASN A 15 5.09 9.19 7.45
N ARG A 16 5.23 7.86 7.32
CA ARG A 16 6.36 7.08 7.83
C ARG A 16 6.59 5.79 7.06
N GLY A 17 7.73 5.15 7.32
CA GLY A 17 8.03 3.81 6.84
C GLY A 17 7.95 3.68 5.32
N ILE A 18 7.44 2.57 4.85
CA ILE A 18 7.23 2.29 3.42
C ILE A 18 6.41 3.39 2.75
N GLY A 19 5.37 3.90 3.40
CA GLY A 19 4.52 4.97 2.87
C GLY A 19 5.32 6.25 2.58
N ALA A 20 6.16 6.70 3.51
CA ALA A 20 7.00 7.88 3.33
C ALA A 20 8.05 7.67 2.21
N ALA A 21 8.64 6.49 2.13
CA ALA A 21 9.57 6.15 1.04
C ALA A 21 8.86 6.16 -0.33
N ILE A 22 7.61 5.68 -0.39
CA ILE A 22 6.79 5.74 -1.60
C ILE A 22 6.51 7.19 -2.00
N VAL A 23 6.08 8.05 -1.06
CA VAL A 23 5.85 9.48 -1.29
C VAL A 23 7.09 10.13 -1.89
N GLY A 24 8.23 10.06 -1.19
CA GLY A 24 9.47 10.68 -1.66
C GLY A 24 9.96 10.12 -3.01
N LYS A 25 9.75 8.81 -3.26
CA LYS A 25 10.15 8.21 -4.53
C LYS A 25 9.27 8.67 -5.69
N LEU A 26 7.96 8.76 -5.51
CA LEU A 26 7.03 9.27 -6.53
C LEU A 26 7.31 10.74 -6.86
N GLU A 27 7.53 11.59 -5.84
CA GLU A 27 7.89 13.01 -6.03
C GLU A 27 9.22 13.18 -6.78
N LYS A 28 10.23 12.37 -6.44
CA LYS A 28 11.51 12.36 -7.16
C LYS A 28 11.35 12.06 -8.66
N HIS A 29 10.27 11.39 -9.04
CA HIS A 29 9.93 11.08 -10.44
C HIS A 29 8.88 12.02 -11.03
N GLY A 30 8.59 13.14 -10.34
CA GLY A 30 7.79 14.26 -10.84
C GLY A 30 6.30 14.15 -10.55
N ALA A 31 5.84 13.16 -9.77
CA ALA A 31 4.45 13.10 -9.33
C ALA A 31 4.15 14.20 -8.29
N GLN A 32 2.90 14.65 -8.25
CA GLN A 32 2.36 15.47 -7.17
C GLN A 32 1.71 14.54 -6.17
N VAL A 33 2.25 14.47 -4.94
CA VAL A 33 1.81 13.46 -3.99
C VAL A 33 1.09 14.09 -2.81
N ALA A 34 -0.17 13.69 -2.62
CA ALA A 34 -0.89 13.83 -1.37
C ALA A 34 -0.76 12.55 -0.55
N TYR A 35 -0.79 12.66 0.77
CA TYR A 35 -0.80 11.48 1.63
C TYR A 35 -1.66 11.67 2.87
N THR A 36 -2.28 10.57 3.33
CA THR A 36 -3.03 10.62 4.58
C THR A 36 -2.19 10.19 5.77
N TYR A 37 -2.53 10.74 6.93
CA TYR A 37 -1.98 10.37 8.23
C TYR A 37 -3.08 10.44 9.31
N ARG A 38 -2.92 9.73 10.44
CA ARG A 38 -3.90 9.74 11.53
C ARG A 38 -3.56 10.73 12.65
N SER A 39 -2.32 10.74 13.12
CA SER A 39 -1.90 11.54 14.29
C SER A 39 -0.75 12.47 14.02
N ASP A 40 0.29 12.03 13.33
CA ASP A 40 1.50 12.80 13.05
C ASP A 40 1.70 12.91 11.54
N PRO A 41 1.75 14.14 10.98
CA PRO A 41 1.92 14.32 9.54
C PRO A 41 3.28 13.86 9.02
N GLY A 42 4.32 13.79 9.84
CA GLY A 42 5.67 13.61 9.35
C GLY A 42 6.18 14.81 8.57
N ALA A 43 7.25 14.62 7.77
CA ALA A 43 7.95 15.72 7.08
C ALA A 43 7.99 15.56 5.53
N ASN A 44 7.20 14.67 4.96
CA ASN A 44 7.24 14.34 3.54
C ASN A 44 5.99 14.81 2.79
N GLY A 45 6.09 14.90 1.47
CA GLY A 45 4.96 15.09 0.58
C GLY A 45 4.45 16.52 0.46
N LYS A 46 3.76 16.77 -0.64
CA LYS A 46 3.27 18.10 -1.01
C LYS A 46 2.00 18.49 -0.25
N LEU A 47 1.13 17.51 0.03
CA LEU A 47 -0.17 17.73 0.67
C LEU A 47 -0.44 16.65 1.74
N PRO A 48 -0.12 16.93 3.02
CA PRO A 48 -0.51 16.06 4.14
C PRO A 48 -1.99 16.28 4.49
N ILE A 49 -2.77 15.20 4.58
CA ILE A 49 -4.19 15.24 4.91
C ILE A 49 -4.45 14.35 6.12
N ARG A 50 -5.04 14.90 7.17
CA ARG A 50 -5.45 14.10 8.32
C ARG A 50 -6.73 13.35 7.97
N ALA A 51 -6.63 12.01 7.88
CA ALA A 51 -7.78 11.13 7.65
C ALA A 51 -7.53 9.73 8.20
N ASP A 52 -8.53 9.15 8.85
CA ASP A 52 -8.53 7.75 9.27
C ASP A 52 -9.14 6.91 8.13
N VAL A 53 -8.36 5.98 7.59
CA VAL A 53 -8.82 5.10 6.50
C VAL A 53 -10.01 4.22 6.89
N THR A 54 -10.26 4.01 8.18
CA THR A 54 -11.43 3.26 8.65
C THR A 54 -12.74 4.04 8.51
N ASN A 55 -12.65 5.36 8.31
CA ASN A 55 -13.79 6.25 8.15
C ASN A 55 -13.96 6.65 6.68
N LEU A 56 -14.99 6.11 6.01
CA LEU A 56 -15.25 6.39 4.60
C LEU A 56 -15.49 7.89 4.34
N ALA A 57 -16.20 8.59 5.23
CA ALA A 57 -16.49 10.02 5.04
C ALA A 57 -15.21 10.89 5.11
N GLU A 58 -14.25 10.52 5.98
CA GLU A 58 -12.95 11.19 6.00
C GLU A 58 -12.14 10.92 4.73
N MET A 59 -12.24 9.71 4.17
CA MET A 59 -11.59 9.38 2.90
C MET A 59 -12.27 10.07 1.71
N ASP A 60 -13.61 10.20 1.69
CA ASP A 60 -14.34 10.98 0.69
C ASP A 60 -13.86 12.45 0.71
N ALA A 61 -13.78 13.06 1.89
CA ALA A 61 -13.30 14.44 2.07
C ALA A 61 -11.83 14.61 1.65
N ALA A 62 -10.98 13.64 2.00
CA ALA A 62 -9.57 13.64 1.60
C ALA A 62 -9.41 13.59 0.07
N VAL A 63 -10.17 12.74 -0.61
CA VAL A 63 -10.16 12.66 -2.08
C VAL A 63 -10.63 13.98 -2.70
N GLN A 64 -11.71 14.57 -2.20
CA GLN A 64 -12.20 15.87 -2.68
C GLN A 64 -11.12 16.94 -2.52
N GLN A 65 -10.48 17.02 -1.36
CA GLN A 65 -9.41 18.00 -1.12
C GLN A 65 -8.24 17.81 -2.09
N VAL A 66 -7.81 16.57 -2.35
CA VAL A 66 -6.73 16.30 -3.32
C VAL A 66 -7.11 16.76 -4.73
N GLU A 67 -8.33 16.45 -5.18
CA GLU A 67 -8.84 16.83 -6.50
C GLU A 67 -8.91 18.37 -6.66
N GLU A 68 -9.28 19.09 -5.58
CA GLU A 68 -9.37 20.55 -5.57
C GLU A 68 -7.99 21.21 -5.54
N GLU A 69 -7.04 20.70 -4.75
CA GLU A 69 -5.75 21.35 -4.53
C GLU A 69 -4.66 20.93 -5.53
N LEU A 70 -4.63 19.66 -5.95
CA LEU A 70 -3.59 19.12 -6.82
C LEU A 70 -4.12 18.75 -8.22
N GLY A 71 -5.43 18.58 -8.35
CA GLY A 71 -6.08 18.16 -9.60
C GLY A 71 -6.39 16.67 -9.65
N PRO A 72 -6.75 16.15 -10.83
CA PRO A 72 -7.27 14.80 -11.02
C PRO A 72 -6.34 13.70 -10.49
N ILE A 73 -6.83 12.89 -9.57
CA ILE A 73 -6.06 11.76 -9.01
C ILE A 73 -5.86 10.70 -10.10
N TYR A 74 -4.60 10.49 -10.48
CA TYR A 74 -4.16 9.43 -11.38
C TYR A 74 -3.92 8.11 -10.65
N GLY A 75 -3.41 8.17 -9.42
CA GLY A 75 -3.02 6.97 -8.70
C GLY A 75 -3.42 6.97 -7.24
N VAL A 76 -3.77 5.78 -6.71
CA VAL A 76 -3.93 5.58 -5.26
C VAL A 76 -3.04 4.44 -4.81
N VAL A 77 -2.27 4.67 -3.75
CA VAL A 77 -1.50 3.64 -3.06
C VAL A 77 -2.18 3.36 -1.72
N ALA A 78 -2.89 2.24 -1.61
CA ALA A 78 -3.48 1.75 -0.38
C ALA A 78 -2.38 1.06 0.46
N ASN A 79 -1.70 1.87 1.29
CA ASN A 79 -0.55 1.45 2.08
C ASN A 79 -0.85 1.38 3.59
N ALA A 80 -1.77 2.19 4.11
CA ALA A 80 -2.09 2.21 5.53
C ALA A 80 -2.40 0.80 6.07
N GLY A 81 -1.79 0.45 7.21
CA GLY A 81 -1.99 -0.86 7.80
C GLY A 81 -1.35 -0.99 9.18
N ILE A 82 -1.86 -1.94 9.95
CA ILE A 82 -1.41 -2.29 11.29
C ILE A 82 -1.26 -3.81 11.41
N THR A 83 -0.53 -4.24 12.44
CA THR A 83 -0.53 -5.62 12.94
C THR A 83 -1.04 -5.64 14.38
N ASN A 84 -1.69 -6.72 14.77
CA ASN A 84 -2.07 -7.02 16.15
C ASN A 84 -1.99 -8.55 16.33
N ASP A 85 -0.75 -9.01 16.50
CA ASP A 85 -0.35 -10.40 16.33
C ASP A 85 -0.60 -11.20 17.61
N THR A 86 -1.31 -12.32 17.50
CA THR A 86 -1.47 -13.31 18.56
C THR A 86 -1.97 -14.63 17.95
N LEU A 87 -1.75 -15.75 18.67
CA LEU A 87 -2.29 -17.04 18.23
C LEU A 87 -3.82 -16.99 18.19
N LEU A 88 -4.45 -17.65 17.21
CA LEU A 88 -5.91 -17.67 17.05
C LEU A 88 -6.63 -18.07 18.35
N SER A 89 -6.09 -19.03 19.09
CA SER A 89 -6.67 -19.49 20.37
C SER A 89 -6.70 -18.42 21.49
N ARG A 90 -5.99 -17.30 21.30
CA ARG A 90 -5.91 -16.19 22.26
C ARG A 90 -6.36 -14.86 21.65
N MET A 91 -6.69 -14.85 20.37
CA MET A 91 -7.12 -13.64 19.65
C MET A 91 -8.54 -13.26 20.09
N ASN A 92 -8.68 -12.06 20.60
CA ASN A 92 -9.99 -11.50 20.90
C ASN A 92 -10.62 -10.81 19.68
N PRO A 93 -11.95 -10.56 19.70
CA PRO A 93 -12.64 -9.89 18.58
C PRO A 93 -12.06 -8.52 18.22
N GLU A 94 -11.61 -7.74 19.19
CA GLU A 94 -11.07 -6.39 18.98
C GLU A 94 -9.74 -6.45 18.24
N GLN A 95 -8.89 -7.44 18.53
CA GLN A 95 -7.63 -7.67 17.81
C GLN A 95 -7.86 -8.07 16.35
N TRP A 96 -8.89 -8.88 16.10
CA TRP A 96 -9.31 -9.25 14.77
C TRP A 96 -9.85 -8.02 14.03
N GLU A 97 -10.87 -7.36 14.58
CA GLU A 97 -11.60 -6.29 13.92
C GLU A 97 -10.71 -5.08 13.62
N SER A 98 -9.83 -4.70 14.54
CA SER A 98 -8.92 -3.56 14.30
C SER A 98 -8.04 -3.75 13.07
N VAL A 99 -7.57 -4.98 12.81
CA VAL A 99 -6.73 -5.28 11.64
C VAL A 99 -7.58 -5.36 10.37
N ILE A 100 -8.76 -5.98 10.42
CA ILE A 100 -9.70 -6.03 9.28
C ILE A 100 -10.12 -4.62 8.89
N SER A 101 -10.59 -3.82 9.84
CA SER A 101 -11.05 -2.45 9.58
C SER A 101 -9.96 -1.57 8.99
N THR A 102 -8.74 -1.64 9.51
CA THR A 102 -7.66 -0.79 9.00
C THR A 102 -7.12 -1.28 7.66
N ASN A 103 -6.76 -2.57 7.56
CA ASN A 103 -5.99 -3.05 6.42
C ASN A 103 -6.85 -3.39 5.20
N LEU A 104 -8.07 -3.90 5.41
CA LEU A 104 -8.95 -4.34 4.32
C LEU A 104 -10.04 -3.31 4.02
N ASN A 105 -10.84 -2.94 5.03
CA ASN A 105 -11.88 -1.94 4.85
C ASN A 105 -11.26 -0.57 4.55
N GLY A 106 -10.14 -0.22 5.22
CA GLY A 106 -9.40 1.01 4.94
C GLY A 106 -8.85 1.09 3.52
N ALA A 107 -8.38 -0.02 2.96
CA ALA A 107 -7.98 -0.07 1.56
C ALA A 107 -9.19 0.14 0.62
N PHE A 108 -10.33 -0.48 0.90
CA PHE A 108 -11.57 -0.24 0.18
C PHE A 108 -11.99 1.23 0.26
N ASN A 109 -12.02 1.82 1.45
CA ASN A 109 -12.39 3.22 1.65
C ASN A 109 -11.44 4.18 0.92
N SER A 110 -10.17 3.79 0.75
CA SER A 110 -9.18 4.61 0.05
C SER A 110 -9.39 4.69 -1.47
N ILE A 111 -9.97 3.64 -2.07
CA ILE A 111 -10.13 3.55 -3.53
C ILE A 111 -11.56 3.85 -4.00
N ARG A 112 -12.56 3.55 -3.16
CA ARG A 112 -13.97 3.69 -3.52
C ARG A 112 -14.36 5.10 -3.97
N PRO A 113 -13.93 6.19 -3.32
CA PRO A 113 -14.25 7.55 -3.78
C PRO A 113 -13.61 7.90 -5.12
N VAL A 114 -12.44 7.33 -5.41
CA VAL A 114 -11.64 7.68 -6.60
C VAL A 114 -12.02 6.85 -7.82
N ALA A 115 -12.46 5.61 -7.63
CA ALA A 115 -12.71 4.68 -8.74
C ALA A 115 -13.70 5.23 -9.79
N PRO A 116 -14.87 5.81 -9.45
CA PRO A 116 -15.78 6.40 -10.42
C PRO A 116 -15.13 7.52 -11.24
N LEU A 117 -14.32 8.38 -10.59
CA LEU A 117 -13.63 9.50 -11.22
C LEU A 117 -12.59 9.02 -12.24
N MET A 118 -11.81 7.99 -11.88
CA MET A 118 -10.84 7.37 -12.79
C MET A 118 -11.55 6.66 -13.97
N TYR A 119 -12.67 5.99 -13.73
CA TYR A 119 -13.42 5.32 -14.79
C TYR A 119 -14.00 6.31 -15.79
N GLU A 120 -14.52 7.44 -15.33
CA GLU A 120 -15.01 8.53 -16.18
C GLU A 120 -13.88 9.11 -17.04
N ARG A 121 -12.71 9.36 -16.43
CA ARG A 121 -11.52 9.91 -17.12
C ARG A 121 -10.80 8.89 -18.00
N LYS A 122 -11.13 7.60 -17.86
CA LYS A 122 -10.50 6.48 -18.58
C LYS A 122 -8.99 6.40 -18.35
N GLU A 123 -8.54 6.75 -17.17
CA GLU A 123 -7.13 6.72 -16.77
C GLU A 123 -7.01 6.52 -15.27
N GLY A 124 -6.12 5.62 -14.84
CA GLY A 124 -5.82 5.46 -13.41
C GLY A 124 -5.02 4.21 -13.06
N CYS A 125 -4.53 4.20 -11.80
CA CYS A 125 -3.79 3.06 -11.27
C CYS A 125 -3.99 2.92 -9.75
N PHE A 126 -4.45 1.76 -9.31
CA PHE A 126 -4.49 1.36 -7.91
C PHE A 126 -3.30 0.46 -7.58
N ILE A 127 -2.59 0.75 -6.50
CA ILE A 127 -1.55 -0.11 -5.95
C ILE A 127 -1.90 -0.46 -4.50
N PHE A 128 -1.92 -1.74 -4.20
CA PHE A 128 -2.13 -2.25 -2.85
C PHE A 128 -0.82 -2.73 -2.25
N ILE A 129 -0.50 -2.30 -1.04
CA ILE A 129 0.65 -2.83 -0.30
C ILE A 129 0.19 -4.03 0.53
N SER A 130 0.44 -5.22 -0.03
CA SER A 130 0.18 -6.50 0.64
C SER A 130 1.36 -6.89 1.55
N SER A 131 1.69 -8.15 1.61
CA SER A 131 2.83 -8.73 2.34
C SER A 131 3.06 -10.17 1.88
N VAL A 132 4.28 -10.65 1.97
CA VAL A 132 4.61 -12.08 1.85
C VAL A 132 3.74 -12.95 2.78
N VAL A 133 3.29 -12.38 3.91
CA VAL A 133 2.39 -13.05 4.86
C VAL A 133 0.99 -13.27 4.26
N GLY A 134 0.54 -12.40 3.36
CA GLY A 134 -0.70 -12.59 2.62
C GLY A 134 -0.62 -13.72 1.58
N GLU A 135 0.58 -14.09 1.16
CA GLU A 135 0.83 -15.17 0.18
C GLU A 135 1.04 -16.54 0.86
N GLN A 136 1.82 -16.58 1.96
CA GLN A 136 2.22 -17.84 2.59
C GLN A 136 1.66 -18.08 4.01
N GLY A 137 1.07 -17.05 4.63
CA GLY A 137 0.70 -17.07 6.05
C GLY A 137 1.89 -16.88 7.00
N ASN A 138 1.58 -16.64 8.28
CA ASN A 138 2.57 -16.62 9.35
C ASN A 138 1.90 -16.93 10.70
N ILE A 139 2.61 -17.63 11.58
CA ILE A 139 2.11 -18.00 12.92
C ILE A 139 1.76 -16.71 13.69
N GLY A 140 0.56 -16.67 14.29
CA GLY A 140 0.08 -15.54 15.09
C GLY A 140 -0.50 -14.38 14.29
N GLN A 141 -0.61 -14.50 12.96
CA GLN A 141 -1.05 -13.41 12.08
C GLN A 141 -2.28 -13.77 11.24
N VAL A 142 -3.23 -14.52 11.77
CA VAL A 142 -4.41 -14.94 11.00
C VAL A 142 -5.23 -13.75 10.49
N ASN A 143 -5.42 -12.71 11.32
CA ASN A 143 -6.07 -11.44 10.94
C ASN A 143 -5.28 -10.69 9.86
N TYR A 144 -3.99 -10.51 10.05
CA TYR A 144 -3.12 -9.81 9.11
C TYR A 144 -3.01 -10.56 7.78
N SER A 145 -2.78 -11.89 7.82
CA SER A 145 -2.73 -12.73 6.61
C SER A 145 -4.02 -12.64 5.80
N ALA A 146 -5.18 -12.72 6.48
CA ALA A 146 -6.48 -12.62 5.83
C ALA A 146 -6.64 -11.27 5.08
N THR A 147 -6.25 -10.16 5.75
CA THR A 147 -6.34 -8.84 5.10
C THR A 147 -5.40 -8.72 3.90
N LYS A 148 -4.15 -9.16 4.05
CA LYS A 148 -3.15 -9.04 2.98
C LYS A 148 -3.42 -9.96 1.80
N ALA A 149 -3.99 -11.14 2.03
CA ALA A 149 -4.54 -12.00 0.97
C ALA A 149 -5.77 -11.37 0.30
N GLY A 150 -6.66 -10.72 1.08
CA GLY A 150 -7.82 -10.00 0.57
C GLY A 150 -7.46 -8.89 -0.41
N LEU A 151 -6.37 -8.14 -0.15
CA LEU A 151 -5.87 -7.10 -1.08
C LEU A 151 -5.46 -7.69 -2.43
N ILE A 152 -4.91 -8.90 -2.46
CA ILE A 152 -4.55 -9.58 -3.71
C ILE A 152 -5.83 -9.91 -4.50
N GLY A 153 -6.88 -10.39 -3.82
CA GLY A 153 -8.18 -10.64 -4.44
C GLY A 153 -8.82 -9.36 -5.00
N MET A 154 -8.78 -8.27 -4.21
CA MET A 154 -9.27 -6.96 -4.65
C MET A 154 -8.56 -6.46 -5.91
N ALA A 155 -7.23 -6.52 -5.95
CA ALA A 155 -6.46 -6.06 -7.09
C ALA A 155 -6.78 -6.85 -8.37
N LYS A 156 -6.94 -8.17 -8.26
CA LYS A 156 -7.33 -9.02 -9.40
C LYS A 156 -8.69 -8.63 -9.97
N THR A 157 -9.69 -8.47 -9.10
CA THR A 157 -11.04 -8.08 -9.52
C THR A 157 -11.07 -6.69 -10.13
N LEU A 158 -10.45 -5.71 -9.47
CA LEU A 158 -10.38 -4.33 -9.97
C LEU A 158 -9.56 -4.21 -11.26
N GLY A 159 -8.55 -5.06 -11.44
CA GLY A 159 -7.80 -5.16 -12.70
C GLY A 159 -8.68 -5.59 -13.87
N LEU A 160 -9.66 -6.48 -13.65
CA LEU A 160 -10.65 -6.90 -14.65
C LEU A 160 -11.71 -5.82 -14.88
N GLU A 161 -12.29 -5.27 -13.81
CA GLU A 161 -13.34 -4.24 -13.89
C GLU A 161 -12.83 -2.95 -14.53
N GLY A 162 -11.62 -2.51 -14.13
CA GLY A 162 -11.00 -1.26 -14.58
C GLY A 162 -10.46 -1.31 -16.00
N ALA A 163 -10.15 -2.49 -16.53
CA ALA A 163 -9.45 -2.65 -17.82
C ALA A 163 -10.14 -1.91 -18.99
N ARG A 164 -11.46 -2.03 -19.10
CA ARG A 164 -12.24 -1.33 -20.14
C ARG A 164 -12.23 0.20 -20.01
N TYR A 165 -11.83 0.71 -18.86
CA TYR A 165 -11.71 2.13 -18.56
C TYR A 165 -10.24 2.61 -18.56
N GLY A 166 -9.30 1.78 -18.96
CA GLY A 166 -7.88 2.11 -18.90
C GLY A 166 -7.32 2.24 -17.47
N VAL A 167 -8.04 1.71 -16.47
CA VAL A 167 -7.62 1.74 -15.06
C VAL A 167 -7.03 0.40 -14.68
N ARG A 168 -5.83 0.43 -14.07
CA ARG A 168 -5.08 -0.75 -13.65
C ARG A 168 -5.12 -0.92 -12.13
N ALA A 169 -5.00 -2.14 -11.65
CA ALA A 169 -4.89 -2.43 -10.23
C ALA A 169 -3.88 -3.54 -10.00
N ASN A 170 -2.88 -3.30 -9.14
CA ASN A 170 -1.80 -4.24 -8.87
C ASN A 170 -1.42 -4.25 -7.39
N VAL A 171 -0.65 -5.24 -7.00
CA VAL A 171 -0.14 -5.44 -5.64
C VAL A 171 1.38 -5.36 -5.64
N VAL A 172 1.93 -4.66 -4.66
CA VAL A 172 3.31 -4.86 -4.19
C VAL A 172 3.24 -5.69 -2.93
N SER A 173 3.99 -6.78 -2.86
CA SER A 173 4.02 -7.72 -1.72
C SER A 173 5.42 -7.73 -1.09
N PRO A 174 5.66 -6.88 -0.08
CA PRO A 174 6.94 -6.83 0.61
C PRO A 174 7.21 -8.08 1.45
N GLY A 175 8.48 -8.45 1.54
CA GLY A 175 9.01 -9.27 2.63
C GLY A 175 9.30 -8.43 3.87
N PHE A 176 10.22 -8.93 4.72
CA PHE A 176 10.70 -8.15 5.86
C PHE A 176 11.49 -6.93 5.39
N THR A 177 11.03 -5.75 5.82
CA THR A 177 11.56 -4.43 5.42
C THR A 177 12.04 -3.69 6.67
N GLU A 178 13.15 -2.97 6.60
CA GLU A 178 13.77 -2.20 7.70
C GLU A 178 12.93 -0.98 8.12
N THR A 179 11.71 -1.24 8.59
CA THR A 179 10.81 -0.24 9.18
C THR A 179 11.05 -0.12 10.69
N ASP A 180 10.50 0.92 11.32
CA ASP A 180 10.53 1.08 12.78
C ASP A 180 10.01 -0.17 13.50
N MET A 181 9.00 -0.83 12.94
CA MET A 181 8.45 -2.08 13.46
C MET A 181 9.49 -3.20 13.52
N VAL A 182 10.32 -3.34 12.49
CA VAL A 182 11.39 -4.36 12.44
C VAL A 182 12.58 -3.95 13.31
N ARG A 183 12.85 -2.65 13.45
CA ARG A 183 13.92 -2.14 14.34
C ARG A 183 13.72 -2.53 15.80
N THR A 184 12.47 -2.62 16.27
CA THR A 184 12.15 -3.00 17.65
C THR A 184 12.25 -4.50 17.94
N ILE A 185 12.43 -5.34 16.92
CA ILE A 185 12.57 -6.80 17.08
C ILE A 185 13.93 -7.10 17.73
N PRO A 186 14.00 -7.98 18.77
CA PRO A 186 15.27 -8.38 19.38
C PRO A 186 16.21 -9.04 18.36
N ASP A 187 17.53 -8.76 18.48
CA ASP A 187 18.54 -9.20 17.50
C ASP A 187 18.55 -10.72 17.28
N LYS A 188 18.39 -11.51 18.34
CA LYS A 188 18.29 -12.98 18.25
C LYS A 188 17.10 -13.46 17.39
N VAL A 189 16.02 -12.68 17.35
CA VAL A 189 14.85 -12.95 16.50
C VAL A 189 15.13 -12.50 15.07
N LYS A 190 15.76 -11.31 14.90
CA LYS A 190 16.20 -10.83 13.57
C LYS A 190 17.12 -11.85 12.88
N GLU A 191 18.11 -12.40 13.60
CA GLU A 191 18.99 -13.44 13.05
C GLU A 191 18.22 -14.68 12.57
N LYS A 192 17.20 -15.11 13.31
CA LYS A 192 16.36 -16.23 12.88
C LYS A 192 15.58 -15.89 11.61
N ILE A 193 15.01 -14.69 11.54
CA ILE A 193 14.28 -14.21 10.36
C ILE A 193 15.21 -14.15 9.15
N LEU A 194 16.42 -13.57 9.30
CA LEU A 194 17.42 -13.45 8.23
C LEU A 194 17.81 -14.83 7.65
N LYS A 195 17.84 -15.88 8.47
CA LYS A 195 18.09 -17.24 8.00
C LYS A 195 16.99 -17.78 7.08
N THR A 196 15.78 -17.23 7.16
CA THR A 196 14.65 -17.63 6.30
C THR A 196 14.58 -16.85 5.00
N ILE A 197 15.38 -15.80 4.84
CA ILE A 197 15.44 -14.97 3.63
C ILE A 197 16.65 -15.41 2.79
N PRO A 198 16.46 -15.90 1.56
CA PRO A 198 17.60 -16.30 0.71
C PRO A 198 18.64 -15.20 0.49
N LEU A 199 18.23 -13.93 0.30
CA LEU A 199 19.14 -12.78 0.17
C LEU A 199 19.81 -12.35 1.49
N ARG A 200 19.50 -12.99 2.64
CA ARG A 200 20.14 -12.80 3.95
C ARG A 200 20.15 -11.37 4.48
N ARG A 201 19.25 -10.53 4.02
CA ARG A 201 19.06 -9.18 4.53
C ARG A 201 17.56 -8.80 4.49
N PHE A 202 17.21 -7.78 5.24
CA PHE A 202 15.93 -7.12 5.08
C PHE A 202 15.95 -6.22 3.83
N ALA A 203 14.79 -5.98 3.25
CA ALA A 203 14.64 -4.97 2.21
C ALA A 203 14.71 -3.57 2.84
N THR A 204 15.18 -2.59 2.11
CA THR A 204 14.99 -1.19 2.46
C THR A 204 13.58 -0.73 2.07
N GLU A 205 13.07 0.31 2.73
CA GLU A 205 11.79 0.92 2.37
C GLU A 205 11.83 1.46 0.93
N GLU A 206 13.01 1.93 0.49
CA GLU A 206 13.24 2.42 -0.87
C GLU A 206 13.11 1.32 -1.94
N GLU A 207 13.57 0.10 -1.66
CA GLU A 207 13.41 -1.04 -2.58
C GLU A 207 11.94 -1.38 -2.81
N ILE A 208 11.10 -1.25 -1.77
CA ILE A 208 9.64 -1.44 -1.90
C ILE A 208 9.03 -0.30 -2.71
N ALA A 209 9.44 0.95 -2.45
CA ALA A 209 8.95 2.12 -3.17
C ALA A 209 9.25 2.05 -4.68
N TRP A 210 10.36 1.45 -5.10
CA TRP A 210 10.66 1.20 -6.51
C TRP A 210 9.63 0.28 -7.18
N GLY A 211 9.13 -0.74 -6.49
CA GLY A 211 8.06 -1.59 -7.01
C GLY A 211 6.77 -0.80 -7.26
N VAL A 212 6.46 0.16 -6.40
CA VAL A 212 5.31 1.05 -6.58
C VAL A 212 5.52 1.96 -7.79
N VAL A 213 6.68 2.60 -7.94
CA VAL A 213 6.99 3.45 -9.11
C VAL A 213 6.88 2.64 -10.40
N TYR A 214 7.43 1.43 -10.41
CA TYR A 214 7.39 0.54 -11.58
C TYR A 214 5.96 0.22 -12.03
N LEU A 215 5.09 -0.19 -11.11
CA LEU A 215 3.71 -0.55 -11.41
C LEU A 215 2.81 0.67 -11.65
N MET A 216 3.04 1.79 -10.95
CA MET A 216 2.29 3.03 -11.11
C MET A 216 2.55 3.68 -12.48
N SER A 217 3.78 3.59 -12.96
CA SER A 217 4.21 4.18 -14.23
C SER A 217 3.38 3.68 -15.42
N PRO A 218 2.84 4.56 -16.28
CA PRO A 218 2.19 4.16 -17.51
C PRO A 218 3.19 3.59 -18.55
N VAL A 219 4.48 3.88 -18.39
CA VAL A 219 5.55 3.44 -19.31
C VAL A 219 6.00 2.02 -18.99
N THR A 220 6.29 1.73 -17.70
CA THR A 220 6.82 0.43 -17.28
C THR A 220 5.72 -0.55 -16.86
N GLY A 221 4.65 -0.05 -16.25
CA GLY A 221 3.51 -0.83 -15.75
C GLY A 221 2.27 -0.80 -16.65
N GLY A 222 2.33 -0.13 -17.81
CA GLY A 222 1.15 0.15 -18.66
C GLY A 222 0.40 -1.09 -19.15
N TYR A 223 1.06 -2.24 -19.25
CA TYR A 223 0.45 -3.51 -19.64
C TYR A 223 0.34 -4.51 -18.48
N ILE A 224 0.42 -4.03 -17.22
CA ILE A 224 0.36 -4.86 -16.02
C ILE A 224 -0.88 -4.48 -15.22
N THR A 225 -1.81 -5.43 -15.06
CA THR A 225 -2.99 -5.30 -14.20
C THR A 225 -3.34 -6.65 -13.57
N GLY A 226 -3.85 -6.66 -12.33
CA GLY A 226 -4.16 -7.85 -11.55
C GLY A 226 -2.94 -8.61 -11.03
N ALA A 227 -1.74 -8.08 -11.20
CA ALA A 227 -0.49 -8.74 -10.84
C ALA A 227 -0.10 -8.48 -9.37
N THR A 228 0.64 -9.44 -8.80
CA THR A 228 1.35 -9.29 -7.53
C THR A 228 2.85 -9.27 -7.80
N LEU A 229 3.50 -8.15 -7.45
CA LEU A 229 4.95 -8.01 -7.52
C LEU A 229 5.52 -8.31 -6.12
N SER A 230 6.09 -9.50 -5.96
CA SER A 230 6.71 -9.94 -4.71
C SER A 230 8.12 -9.35 -4.59
N ILE A 231 8.37 -8.58 -3.52
CA ILE A 231 9.67 -7.97 -3.19
C ILE A 231 10.06 -8.50 -1.80
N ASN A 232 10.49 -9.76 -1.72
CA ASN A 232 10.62 -10.50 -0.47
C ASN A 232 11.97 -11.19 -0.28
N GLY A 233 12.97 -10.92 -1.13
CA GLY A 233 14.30 -11.52 -1.03
C GLY A 233 14.34 -13.03 -1.26
N GLY A 234 13.34 -13.58 -1.95
CA GLY A 234 13.22 -15.02 -2.22
C GLY A 234 12.55 -15.82 -1.09
N ARG A 235 12.01 -15.15 -0.07
CA ARG A 235 11.35 -15.83 1.07
C ARG A 235 10.13 -16.65 0.63
N HIS A 236 9.47 -16.24 -0.41
CA HIS A 236 8.36 -16.93 -1.05
C HIS A 236 8.49 -16.77 -2.56
N THR A 237 8.41 -17.89 -3.29
CA THR A 237 8.53 -17.97 -4.76
C THR A 237 7.37 -18.76 -5.35
#